data_812532ca4855db54f91813a188f29832
#
_entry.id   812532ca4855db54f91813a188f29832
#
_cell.length_a   1.000
_cell.length_b   1.000
_cell.length_c   1.000
_cell.angle_alpha   90.00
_cell.angle_beta   90.00
_cell.angle_gamma   90.00
#
_symmetry.space_group_name_H-M   'P 1'
#
loop_
_entity.id
_entity.type
_entity.pdbx_description
1 polymer ?
#
loop_
_entity_poly.entity_id
_entity_poly.type
_entity_poly.pdbx_seq_one_letter_code
_entity_poly.pdbx_strand_id
1 'polypeptide(L)'
;TTIGSNAFNGFKSLAKVTFGTKLKTIGSAAFSGCSALTALIFPDATESIGQNAFADCYNLRSVSFGRGMKEIGTYSFTGYDWTGTGQGGCPLLGEIICRAATPPTLEESYGSGPFGGSYEIVAGSKAETRVIHLPESDDPSLSTGGGYVNSGWVQLTMAPYNFTFVYDVEPTGTWK
;
A
#
# COMPACT_ATOMS: atom_id res chain seq x y z
N THR A 1 -15.55 -12.15 -4.22
CA THR A 1 -14.74 -12.46 -5.41
C THR A 1 -13.28 -12.33 -5.05
N THR A 2 -12.44 -13.26 -5.55
CA THR A 2 -11.01 -13.32 -5.22
C THR A 2 -10.20 -13.36 -6.51
N ILE A 3 -9.07 -12.65 -6.52
CA ILE A 3 -7.98 -12.88 -7.46
C ILE A 3 -7.03 -13.88 -6.80
N GLY A 4 -6.77 -15.00 -7.47
CA GLY A 4 -5.96 -16.08 -6.93
C GLY A 4 -4.47 -15.70 -6.78
N SER A 5 -3.76 -16.48 -5.98
CA SER A 5 -2.31 -16.32 -5.83
C SER A 5 -1.60 -16.49 -7.17
N ASN A 6 -0.59 -15.66 -7.44
CA ASN A 6 0.21 -15.63 -8.68
C ASN A 6 -0.59 -15.40 -9.98
N ALA A 7 -1.86 -14.97 -9.94
CA ALA A 7 -2.73 -14.89 -11.11
C ALA A 7 -2.15 -14.05 -12.27
N PHE A 8 -1.42 -12.98 -11.97
CA PHE A 8 -0.78 -12.07 -12.91
C PHE A 8 0.71 -11.86 -12.59
N ASN A 9 1.34 -12.82 -11.92
CA ASN A 9 2.75 -12.72 -11.54
C ASN A 9 3.63 -12.59 -12.80
N GLY A 10 4.52 -11.59 -12.80
CA GLY A 10 5.48 -11.36 -13.86
C GLY A 10 4.92 -10.72 -15.14
N PHE A 11 3.69 -10.23 -15.14
CA PHE A 11 3.09 -9.55 -16.29
C PHE A 11 3.67 -8.12 -16.43
N LYS A 12 4.91 -8.02 -16.87
CA LYS A 12 5.70 -6.77 -16.93
C LYS A 12 5.06 -5.67 -17.78
N SER A 13 4.24 -6.02 -18.76
CA SER A 13 3.56 -5.06 -19.64
C SER A 13 2.17 -4.65 -19.16
N LEU A 14 1.70 -5.15 -18.02
CA LEU A 14 0.42 -4.79 -17.44
C LEU A 14 0.51 -3.37 -16.83
N ALA A 15 0.05 -2.39 -17.60
CA ALA A 15 0.16 -0.97 -17.20
C ALA A 15 -1.04 -0.47 -16.37
N LYS A 16 -2.20 -1.12 -16.52
CA LYS A 16 -3.43 -0.71 -15.82
C LYS A 16 -4.27 -1.92 -15.47
N VAL A 17 -4.86 -1.90 -14.31
CA VAL A 17 -5.88 -2.84 -13.86
C VAL A 17 -7.09 -2.09 -13.32
N THR A 18 -8.28 -2.59 -13.61
CA THR A 18 -9.52 -2.08 -13.03
C THR A 18 -10.20 -3.22 -12.29
N PHE A 19 -10.35 -3.05 -10.99
CA PHE A 19 -10.96 -4.05 -10.14
C PHE A 19 -12.50 -3.93 -10.15
N GLY A 20 -13.19 -5.05 -10.24
CA GLY A 20 -14.63 -5.09 -10.10
C GLY A 20 -15.08 -4.75 -8.67
N THR A 21 -16.20 -4.05 -8.52
CA THR A 21 -16.69 -3.51 -7.24
C THR A 21 -16.95 -4.55 -6.15
N LYS A 22 -17.03 -5.83 -6.50
CA LYS A 22 -17.23 -6.97 -5.56
C LYS A 22 -15.94 -7.72 -5.24
N LEU A 23 -14.77 -7.21 -5.61
CA LEU A 23 -13.50 -7.83 -5.26
C LEU A 23 -13.28 -7.74 -3.75
N LYS A 24 -13.02 -8.89 -3.12
CA LYS A 24 -12.78 -8.97 -1.67
C LYS A 24 -11.32 -9.24 -1.32
N THR A 25 -10.68 -10.10 -2.09
CA THR A 25 -9.34 -10.60 -1.73
C THR A 25 -8.43 -10.62 -2.94
N ILE A 26 -7.21 -10.19 -2.74
CA ILE A 26 -6.09 -10.36 -3.66
C ILE A 26 -5.13 -11.36 -3.04
N GLY A 27 -4.86 -12.44 -3.74
CA GLY A 27 -4.00 -13.53 -3.28
C GLY A 27 -2.51 -13.16 -3.27
N SER A 28 -1.71 -14.01 -2.64
CA SER A 28 -0.27 -13.82 -2.53
C SER A 28 0.39 -13.75 -3.90
N ALA A 29 1.32 -12.81 -4.08
CA ALA A 29 2.08 -12.56 -5.31
C ALA A 29 1.20 -12.38 -6.57
N ALA A 30 -0.09 -12.02 -6.43
CA ALA A 30 -1.03 -11.99 -7.54
C ALA A 30 -0.59 -11.06 -8.68
N PHE A 31 0.06 -9.96 -8.40
CA PHE A 31 0.59 -8.97 -9.36
C PHE A 31 2.08 -8.69 -9.14
N SER A 32 2.80 -9.59 -8.48
CA SER A 32 4.23 -9.42 -8.26
C SER A 32 4.97 -9.30 -9.58
N GLY A 33 5.88 -8.33 -9.71
CA GLY A 33 6.63 -8.09 -10.94
C GLY A 33 5.84 -7.43 -12.07
N CYS A 34 4.63 -6.91 -11.81
CA CYS A 34 3.89 -6.12 -12.78
C CYS A 34 4.49 -4.71 -12.89
N SER A 35 5.69 -4.62 -13.43
CA SER A 35 6.54 -3.43 -13.38
C SER A 35 6.01 -2.21 -14.13
N ALA A 36 5.04 -2.38 -15.04
CA ALA A 36 4.41 -1.26 -15.75
C ALA A 36 3.21 -0.63 -15.02
N LEU A 37 2.73 -1.23 -13.91
CA LEU A 37 1.64 -0.65 -13.12
C LEU A 37 2.06 0.69 -12.52
N THR A 38 1.19 1.69 -12.63
CA THR A 38 1.46 3.05 -12.12
C THR A 38 0.56 3.47 -10.98
N ALA A 39 -0.66 2.96 -10.92
CA ALA A 39 -1.63 3.28 -9.88
C ALA A 39 -2.56 2.08 -9.62
N LEU A 40 -3.03 1.97 -8.38
CA LEU A 40 -3.98 0.95 -7.94
C LEU A 40 -5.12 1.62 -7.17
N ILE A 41 -6.35 1.29 -7.53
CA ILE A 41 -7.55 1.75 -6.82
C ILE A 41 -8.35 0.51 -6.42
N PHE A 42 -8.37 0.21 -5.14
CA PHE A 42 -9.14 -0.91 -4.60
C PHE A 42 -10.57 -0.48 -4.27
N PRO A 43 -11.58 -1.26 -4.69
CA PRO A 43 -12.97 -0.98 -4.34
C PRO A 43 -13.22 -1.12 -2.83
N ASP A 44 -14.30 -0.50 -2.36
CA ASP A 44 -14.69 -0.52 -0.95
C ASP A 44 -14.97 -1.93 -0.41
N ALA A 45 -15.29 -2.89 -1.27
CA ALA A 45 -15.50 -4.28 -0.87
C ALA A 45 -14.19 -5.05 -0.62
N THR A 46 -13.01 -4.50 -0.98
CA THR A 46 -11.74 -5.21 -0.79
C THR A 46 -11.35 -5.20 0.68
N GLU A 47 -11.15 -6.41 1.20
CA GLU A 47 -10.90 -6.65 2.62
C GLU A 47 -9.44 -7.01 2.89
N SER A 48 -8.78 -7.73 1.96
CA SER A 48 -7.40 -8.19 2.21
C SER A 48 -6.54 -8.23 0.95
N ILE A 49 -5.26 -7.96 1.15
CA ILE A 49 -4.19 -8.07 0.16
C ILE A 49 -3.16 -9.05 0.73
N GLY A 50 -2.85 -10.09 -0.03
CA GLY A 50 -1.93 -11.14 0.38
C GLY A 50 -0.46 -10.74 0.30
N GLN A 51 0.40 -11.57 0.87
CA GLN A 51 1.85 -11.41 0.89
C GLN A 51 2.41 -11.22 -0.52
N ASN A 52 3.36 -10.30 -0.71
CA ASN A 52 4.03 -9.99 -1.98
C ASN A 52 3.07 -9.61 -3.14
N ALA A 53 1.82 -9.27 -2.88
CA ALA A 53 0.80 -9.16 -3.93
C ALA A 53 1.16 -8.19 -5.05
N PHE A 54 1.87 -7.11 -4.76
CA PHE A 54 2.37 -6.09 -5.69
C PHE A 54 3.87 -5.85 -5.52
N ALA A 55 4.61 -6.86 -5.04
CA ALA A 55 6.06 -6.77 -4.95
C ALA A 55 6.66 -6.48 -6.33
N ASP A 56 7.73 -5.70 -6.36
CA ASP A 56 8.46 -5.35 -7.60
C ASP A 56 7.63 -4.65 -8.70
N CYS A 57 6.60 -3.89 -8.29
CA CYS A 57 5.88 -2.99 -9.18
C CYS A 57 6.63 -1.66 -9.28
N TYR A 58 7.76 -1.64 -9.99
CA TYR A 58 8.75 -0.56 -9.98
C TYR A 58 8.23 0.83 -10.38
N ASN A 59 7.17 0.89 -11.18
CA ASN A 59 6.58 2.16 -11.63
C ASN A 59 5.35 2.58 -10.82
N LEU A 60 4.98 1.83 -9.78
CA LEU A 60 3.82 2.14 -8.95
C LEU A 60 4.07 3.43 -8.16
N ARG A 61 3.17 4.42 -8.32
CA ARG A 61 3.26 5.75 -7.73
C ARG A 61 2.20 6.02 -6.67
N SER A 62 1.01 5.47 -6.88
CA SER A 62 -0.11 5.68 -5.95
C SER A 62 -0.93 4.43 -5.72
N VAL A 63 -1.45 4.32 -4.50
CA VAL A 63 -2.33 3.24 -4.07
C VAL A 63 -3.49 3.83 -3.27
N SER A 64 -4.72 3.48 -3.65
CA SER A 64 -5.93 3.87 -2.91
C SER A 64 -6.64 2.64 -2.36
N PHE A 65 -6.69 2.53 -1.04
CA PHE A 65 -7.43 1.48 -0.33
C PHE A 65 -8.89 1.91 -0.10
N GLY A 66 -9.83 0.99 -0.38
CA GLY A 66 -11.24 1.16 -0.12
C GLY A 66 -11.57 1.08 1.37
N ARG A 67 -12.81 1.43 1.72
CA ARG A 67 -13.30 1.47 3.12
C ARG A 67 -13.30 0.13 3.83
N GLY A 68 -13.44 -0.96 3.07
CA GLY A 68 -13.48 -2.32 3.62
C GLY A 68 -12.12 -2.93 3.92
N MET A 69 -11.01 -2.23 3.64
CA MET A 69 -9.67 -2.77 3.85
C MET A 69 -9.44 -3.07 5.33
N LYS A 70 -9.01 -4.29 5.62
CA LYS A 70 -8.78 -4.80 6.98
C LYS A 70 -7.33 -5.24 7.19
N GLU A 71 -6.69 -5.76 6.13
CA GLU A 71 -5.41 -6.43 6.24
C GLU A 71 -4.57 -6.25 4.99
N ILE A 72 -3.31 -5.92 5.17
CA ILE A 72 -2.32 -5.77 4.11
C ILE A 72 -1.14 -6.68 4.47
N GLY A 73 -0.94 -7.71 3.66
CA GLY A 73 0.05 -8.76 3.89
C GLY A 73 1.49 -8.26 3.75
N THR A 74 2.39 -8.96 4.36
CA THR A 74 3.83 -8.69 4.38
C THR A 74 4.37 -8.55 2.96
N TYR A 75 5.28 -7.60 2.75
CA TYR A 75 5.95 -7.33 1.46
C TYR A 75 5.00 -6.99 0.30
N SER A 76 3.75 -6.62 0.55
CA SER A 76 2.76 -6.42 -0.53
C SER A 76 3.17 -5.36 -1.54
N PHE A 77 3.88 -4.31 -1.11
CA PHE A 77 4.33 -3.18 -1.94
C PHE A 77 5.86 -3.01 -1.89
N THR A 78 6.55 -4.05 -1.52
CA THR A 78 8.01 -4.09 -1.51
C THR A 78 8.52 -5.24 -2.35
N GLY A 79 9.80 -5.42 -2.47
CA GLY A 79 10.41 -6.56 -3.13
C GLY A 79 11.68 -6.93 -2.42
N TYR A 80 12.11 -8.14 -2.62
CA TYR A 80 13.38 -8.60 -2.10
C TYR A 80 14.47 -8.37 -3.15
N ASP A 81 15.42 -7.53 -2.86
CA ASP A 81 16.58 -7.36 -3.74
C ASP A 81 17.61 -8.47 -3.52
N TRP A 82 17.43 -9.57 -4.25
CA TRP A 82 18.39 -10.68 -4.27
C TRP A 82 19.77 -10.28 -4.84
N THR A 83 19.86 -9.12 -5.49
CA THR A 83 21.08 -8.67 -6.15
C THR A 83 21.91 -7.74 -5.29
N GLY A 84 21.36 -7.23 -4.19
CA GLY A 84 22.00 -6.25 -3.32
C GLY A 84 22.19 -4.89 -3.98
N THR A 85 21.44 -4.59 -5.05
CA THR A 85 21.56 -3.31 -5.79
C THR A 85 20.63 -2.23 -5.28
N GLY A 86 19.78 -2.54 -4.29
CA GLY A 86 18.77 -1.62 -3.75
C GLY A 86 17.62 -1.33 -4.72
N GLN A 87 17.34 -2.23 -5.65
CA GLN A 87 16.34 -2.03 -6.70
C GLN A 87 15.06 -2.87 -6.53
N GLY A 88 14.80 -3.39 -5.35
CA GLY A 88 13.55 -4.11 -5.05
C GLY A 88 12.37 -3.19 -4.77
N GLY A 89 11.15 -3.72 -4.93
CA GLY A 89 9.92 -3.11 -4.44
C GLY A 89 9.24 -2.08 -5.33
N CYS A 90 8.63 -1.10 -4.69
CA CYS A 90 7.88 -0.01 -5.32
C CYS A 90 8.56 1.34 -5.03
N PRO A 91 9.74 1.64 -5.59
CA PRO A 91 10.56 2.79 -5.20
C PRO A 91 9.92 4.14 -5.51
N LEU A 92 8.95 4.16 -6.44
CA LEU A 92 8.26 5.40 -6.82
C LEU A 92 6.95 5.63 -6.04
N LEU A 93 6.57 4.71 -5.13
CA LEU A 93 5.35 4.85 -4.36
C LEU A 93 5.47 6.05 -3.41
N GLY A 94 4.76 7.12 -3.75
CA GLY A 94 4.78 8.38 -3.02
C GLY A 94 3.42 8.77 -2.44
N GLU A 95 2.32 8.17 -2.90
CA GLU A 95 0.98 8.50 -2.46
C GLU A 95 0.21 7.25 -2.02
N ILE A 96 -0.28 7.28 -0.82
CA ILE A 96 -1.17 6.25 -0.27
C ILE A 96 -2.44 6.95 0.20
N ILE A 97 -3.59 6.44 -0.24
CA ILE A 97 -4.90 6.90 0.19
C ILE A 97 -5.56 5.77 0.95
N CYS A 98 -5.90 5.98 2.20
CA CYS A 98 -6.62 4.99 2.98
C CYS A 98 -7.98 5.53 3.44
N ARG A 99 -9.06 4.93 2.92
CA ARG A 99 -10.44 5.33 3.22
C ARG A 99 -11.08 4.48 4.33
N ALA A 100 -10.35 3.53 4.88
CA ALA A 100 -10.85 2.71 5.98
C ALA A 100 -10.95 3.54 7.26
N ALA A 101 -12.10 3.51 7.93
CA ALA A 101 -12.30 4.23 9.19
C ALA A 101 -11.51 3.62 10.36
N THR A 102 -11.15 2.34 10.25
CA THR A 102 -10.28 1.65 11.21
C THR A 102 -8.98 1.30 10.48
N PRO A 103 -7.81 1.59 11.06
CA PRO A 103 -6.54 1.26 10.44
C PRO A 103 -6.46 -0.21 10.04
N PRO A 104 -6.20 -0.54 8.77
CA PRO A 104 -5.90 -1.91 8.38
C PRO A 104 -4.69 -2.46 9.13
N THR A 105 -4.74 -3.73 9.48
CA THR A 105 -3.57 -4.43 10.03
C THR A 105 -2.49 -4.51 8.97
N LEU A 106 -1.28 -4.08 9.31
CA LEU A 106 -0.08 -4.29 8.51
C LEU A 106 0.60 -5.57 9.01
N GLU A 107 0.56 -6.63 8.21
CA GLU A 107 1.26 -7.86 8.57
C GLU A 107 2.77 -7.67 8.49
N GLU A 108 3.47 -8.14 9.51
CA GLU A 108 4.93 -8.09 9.59
C GLU A 108 5.52 -9.50 9.64
N SER A 109 6.65 -9.69 8.99
CA SER A 109 7.44 -10.90 9.05
C SER A 109 8.92 -10.55 9.01
N TYR A 110 9.69 -11.10 9.96
CA TYR A 110 11.12 -10.83 10.08
C TYR A 110 11.50 -9.34 10.14
N GLY A 111 10.65 -8.52 10.76
CA GLY A 111 10.86 -7.07 10.87
C GLY A 111 10.54 -6.28 9.61
N SER A 112 9.83 -6.87 8.68
CA SER A 112 9.43 -6.22 7.43
C SER A 112 7.93 -6.25 7.26
N GLY A 113 7.35 -5.07 6.99
CA GLY A 113 5.93 -4.87 6.75
C GLY A 113 5.57 -4.81 5.26
N PRO A 114 4.32 -4.43 4.96
CA PRO A 114 3.81 -4.37 3.59
C PRO A 114 4.55 -3.39 2.68
N PHE A 115 5.07 -2.30 3.22
CA PHE A 115 5.65 -1.18 2.47
C PHE A 115 7.19 -1.14 2.53
N GLY A 116 7.81 -2.11 3.12
CA GLY A 116 9.26 -2.22 3.13
C GLY A 116 9.81 -3.11 4.23
N GLY A 117 11.02 -3.56 4.02
CA GLY A 117 11.89 -4.20 4.99
C GLY A 117 13.12 -3.35 5.23
N SER A 118 13.94 -3.77 6.18
CA SER A 118 15.09 -3.02 6.71
C SER A 118 16.20 -2.71 5.70
N TYR A 119 16.04 -3.03 4.44
CA TYR A 119 17.14 -2.91 3.48
C TYR A 119 16.89 -2.02 2.25
N GLU A 120 15.63 -1.76 1.79
CA GLU A 120 15.49 -1.49 0.36
C GLU A 120 14.76 -0.23 -0.07
N ILE A 121 14.03 0.45 0.78
CA ILE A 121 13.40 1.72 0.37
C ILE A 121 14.44 2.86 0.33
N VAL A 122 15.59 2.64 0.92
CA VAL A 122 16.52 3.70 1.31
C VAL A 122 17.39 4.19 0.16
N ALA A 123 17.89 3.29 -0.65
CA ALA A 123 18.98 3.65 -1.58
C ALA A 123 18.51 4.25 -2.90
N GLY A 124 17.21 4.32 -3.17
CA GLY A 124 16.73 4.70 -4.49
C GLY A 124 15.30 5.23 -4.55
N SER A 125 14.69 5.59 -3.41
CA SER A 125 13.38 6.20 -3.45
C SER A 125 13.44 7.52 -4.20
N LYS A 126 12.84 7.51 -5.39
CA LYS A 126 12.75 8.67 -6.28
C LYS A 126 11.48 9.48 -6.05
N ALA A 127 10.65 9.13 -5.09
CA ALA A 127 9.50 9.93 -4.74
C ALA A 127 10.00 11.16 -3.97
N GLU A 128 9.85 12.34 -4.55
CA GLU A 128 10.25 13.61 -3.95
C GLU A 128 9.42 13.95 -2.71
N THR A 129 8.16 13.55 -2.71
CA THR A 129 7.22 13.69 -1.58
C THR A 129 6.51 12.37 -1.35
N ARG A 130 6.24 12.06 -0.07
CA ARG A 130 5.51 10.88 0.34
C ARG A 130 4.38 11.27 1.27
N VAL A 131 3.16 10.99 0.87
CA VAL A 131 1.96 11.38 1.61
C VAL A 131 1.04 10.19 1.81
N ILE A 132 0.49 10.08 3.01
CA ILE A 132 -0.61 9.17 3.31
C ILE A 132 -1.83 10.02 3.63
N HIS A 133 -2.85 9.90 2.81
CA HIS A 133 -4.15 10.54 3.00
C HIS A 133 -5.05 9.63 3.82
N LEU A 134 -5.53 10.16 4.93
CA LEU A 134 -6.34 9.45 5.93
C LEU A 134 -7.73 10.10 6.07
N PRO A 135 -8.74 9.39 6.61
CA PRO A 135 -10.04 9.96 6.91
C PRO A 135 -9.92 11.19 7.84
N GLU A 136 -10.64 12.27 7.53
CA GLU A 136 -10.72 13.46 8.39
C GLU A 136 -11.17 13.09 9.82
N SER A 137 -12.05 12.09 9.96
CA SER A 137 -12.51 11.60 11.26
C SER A 137 -11.40 11.01 12.13
N ASP A 138 -10.24 10.69 11.56
CA ASP A 138 -9.08 10.14 12.27
C ASP A 138 -8.05 11.21 12.67
N ASP A 139 -8.30 12.48 12.39
CA ASP A 139 -7.43 13.58 12.82
C ASP A 139 -7.25 13.54 14.34
N PRO A 140 -6.00 13.41 14.85
CA PRO A 140 -5.73 13.29 16.28
C PRO A 140 -6.08 14.55 17.09
N SER A 141 -6.33 15.68 16.43
CA SER A 141 -6.85 16.88 17.08
C SER A 141 -8.31 16.75 17.51
N LEU A 142 -9.05 15.78 16.93
CA LEU A 142 -10.44 15.48 17.28
C LEU A 142 -10.49 14.52 18.47
N SER A 143 -11.51 14.63 19.30
CA SER A 143 -11.68 13.80 20.51
C SER A 143 -11.82 12.30 20.22
N THR A 144 -12.15 11.92 18.99
CA THR A 144 -12.35 10.53 18.54
C THR A 144 -11.31 10.09 17.51
N GLY A 145 -10.38 10.98 17.13
CA GLY A 145 -9.36 10.72 16.14
C GLY A 145 -8.13 10.00 16.68
N GLY A 146 -7.17 9.75 15.82
CA GLY A 146 -5.87 9.22 16.18
C GLY A 146 -5.72 7.70 16.10
N GLY A 147 -6.65 6.99 15.48
CA GLY A 147 -6.53 5.54 15.29
C GLY A 147 -5.27 5.17 14.52
N TYR A 148 -4.94 5.89 13.45
CA TYR A 148 -3.76 5.63 12.62
C TYR A 148 -2.45 5.98 13.31
N VAL A 149 -2.37 7.10 14.05
CA VAL A 149 -1.16 7.46 14.79
C VAL A 149 -0.88 6.53 15.97
N ASN A 150 -1.89 5.83 16.47
CA ASN A 150 -1.77 4.83 17.53
C ASN A 150 -1.67 3.39 17.00
N SER A 151 -1.51 3.20 15.71
CA SER A 151 -1.40 1.91 15.06
C SER A 151 0.00 1.70 14.45
N GLY A 152 0.23 0.51 13.87
CA GLY A 152 1.47 0.23 13.14
C GLY A 152 1.76 1.17 11.96
N TRP A 153 0.75 1.92 11.48
CA TRP A 153 0.92 2.89 10.39
C TRP A 153 1.84 4.05 10.76
N VAL A 154 1.97 4.39 12.04
CA VAL A 154 2.89 5.45 12.49
C VAL A 154 4.34 5.18 12.08
N GLN A 155 4.74 3.93 11.93
CA GLN A 155 6.08 3.57 11.48
C GLN A 155 6.38 4.10 10.07
N LEU A 156 5.37 4.27 9.22
CA LEU A 156 5.54 4.81 7.87
C LEU A 156 5.93 6.29 7.85
N THR A 157 5.73 7.02 8.95
CA THR A 157 6.19 8.43 9.09
C THR A 157 7.66 8.54 9.49
N MET A 158 8.27 7.44 9.91
CA MET A 158 9.68 7.40 10.35
C MET A 158 10.60 7.03 9.20
N ALA A 159 11.90 7.32 9.38
CA ALA A 159 12.90 6.83 8.44
C ALA A 159 12.91 5.28 8.44
N PRO A 160 13.07 4.64 7.28
CA PRO A 160 13.38 5.23 5.97
C PRO A 160 12.14 5.65 5.14
N TYR A 161 10.93 5.43 5.62
CA TYR A 161 9.70 5.62 4.84
C TYR A 161 9.36 7.10 4.62
N ASN A 162 9.43 7.90 5.68
CA ASN A 162 9.24 9.35 5.67
C ASN A 162 7.92 9.82 5.02
N PHE A 163 6.83 9.10 5.21
CA PHE A 163 5.51 9.55 4.79
C PHE A 163 4.99 10.64 5.74
N THR A 164 4.23 11.58 5.21
CA THR A 164 3.48 12.57 5.97
C THR A 164 2.01 12.17 5.99
N PHE A 165 1.38 12.18 7.16
CA PHE A 165 -0.07 12.00 7.27
C PHE A 165 -0.81 13.29 6.94
N VAL A 166 -1.86 13.19 6.13
CA VAL A 166 -2.80 14.25 5.80
C VAL A 166 -4.21 13.74 6.00
N TYR A 167 -5.01 14.48 6.78
CA TYR A 167 -6.38 14.10 7.15
C TYR A 167 -7.37 14.86 6.27
N ASP A 168 -7.51 14.44 5.02
CA ASP A 168 -8.28 15.12 3.99
C ASP A 168 -9.22 14.18 3.21
N VAL A 169 -9.33 12.92 3.64
CA VAL A 169 -10.23 11.95 3.02
C VAL A 169 -11.62 12.07 3.66
N GLU A 170 -12.57 12.59 2.89
CA GLU A 170 -13.96 12.66 3.33
C GLU A 170 -14.52 11.28 3.71
N PRO A 171 -15.40 11.20 4.72
CA PRO A 171 -16.05 9.95 5.09
C PRO A 171 -16.84 9.32 3.94
N THR A 172 -17.25 10.13 2.96
CA THR A 172 -17.90 9.68 1.72
C THR A 172 -16.92 9.14 0.69
N GLY A 173 -15.61 9.35 0.89
CA GLY A 173 -14.56 8.87 0.01
C GLY A 173 -14.45 9.63 -1.31
N THR A 174 -14.98 10.85 -1.37
CA THR A 174 -14.74 11.77 -2.48
C THR A 174 -13.63 12.76 -2.09
N TRP A 175 -12.76 13.04 -3.05
CA TRP A 175 -11.76 14.10 -2.92
C TRP A 175 -12.44 15.47 -2.95
N LYS A 176 -11.95 16.39 -2.16
CA LYS A 176 -12.27 17.80 -2.34
C LYS A 176 -11.52 18.37 -3.53
#